data_18a81b22f6fdcc41a64f3cacecbb28ca
#
_entry.id   18a81b22f6fdcc41a64f3cacecbb28ca
#
_cell.length_a   1.000
_cell.length_b   1.000
_cell.length_c   1.000
_cell.angle_alpha   90.00
_cell.angle_beta   90.00
_cell.angle_gamma   90.00
#
_symmetry.space_group_name_H-M   'P 1'
#
loop_
_entity.id
_entity.type
_entity.pdbx_description
1 polymer ?
#
loop_
_entity_poly.entity_id
_entity_poly.type
_entity_poly.pdbx_seq_one_letter_code
_entity_poly.pdbx_strand_id
1 'polypeptide(L)'
;MNQFRIVADSSCDLLTLDGADFVSVPLSIRTDTDEFYDDANLDVDAMVSTLRDTKGRSYSACPNIADWESAFGESGNVIAFTITSALSGSYNAACVAKKNCEERNPARRIYVVDSLSAGPEIALLIERALYELRSHADFDKACEALNTYQAHTHLLFALESMHNLAQNGRVSKLAATMASVLGIRAIGQASAEGMLEMLGKCRGVRKARQFMLDEMVELGYRGGKVRIGHCQNAALALELCAEIRQRFPAADVRSYPLRGLCSYYAERGGIMLGFES
;
A
#
# COMPACT_ATOMS: atom_id res chain seq x y z
N MET A 1 -15.71 1.04 -26.74
CA MET A 1 -14.91 1.51 -25.58
C MET A 1 -13.94 0.39 -25.27
N ASN A 2 -12.64 0.63 -25.29
CA ASN A 2 -11.68 -0.38 -24.83
C ASN A 2 -11.98 -0.64 -23.35
N GLN A 3 -12.54 -1.80 -23.06
CA GLN A 3 -12.89 -2.19 -21.71
C GLN A 3 -11.57 -2.60 -21.02
N PHE A 4 -11.13 -1.83 -20.07
CA PHE A 4 -9.97 -2.14 -19.24
C PHE A 4 -10.44 -2.44 -17.83
N ARG A 5 -9.67 -3.28 -17.13
CA ARG A 5 -9.84 -3.60 -15.73
C ARG A 5 -8.60 -3.20 -14.94
N ILE A 6 -8.80 -2.66 -13.75
CA ILE A 6 -7.74 -2.44 -12.78
C ILE A 6 -7.91 -3.49 -11.66
N VAL A 7 -6.84 -4.20 -11.37
CA VAL A 7 -6.80 -5.20 -10.30
C VAL A 7 -5.70 -4.81 -9.32
N ALA A 8 -5.92 -4.96 -8.03
CA ALA A 8 -4.86 -4.76 -7.05
C ALA A 8 -4.99 -5.77 -5.91
N ASP A 9 -3.88 -6.18 -5.31
CA ASP A 9 -4.02 -6.88 -4.04
C ASP A 9 -4.45 -5.89 -2.93
N SER A 10 -4.97 -6.42 -1.83
CA SER A 10 -5.59 -5.60 -0.79
C SER A 10 -4.62 -4.67 -0.04
N SER A 11 -3.31 -4.81 -0.29
CA SER A 11 -2.32 -3.86 0.24
C SER A 11 -2.46 -2.44 -0.31
N CYS A 12 -3.27 -2.23 -1.34
CA CYS A 12 -3.58 -0.90 -1.87
C CYS A 12 -4.56 -0.10 -0.98
N ASP A 13 -5.16 -0.73 0.02
CA ASP A 13 -6.18 -0.15 0.92
C ASP A 13 -7.47 0.35 0.23
N LEU A 14 -7.72 -0.07 -1.02
CA LEU A 14 -8.91 0.28 -1.77
C LEU A 14 -9.83 -0.93 -1.93
N LEU A 15 -11.14 -0.74 -1.74
CA LEU A 15 -12.18 -1.73 -2.03
C LEU A 15 -12.89 -1.45 -3.35
N THR A 16 -12.96 -0.18 -3.72
CA THR A 16 -13.63 0.30 -4.93
C THR A 16 -12.82 1.43 -5.55
N LEU A 17 -13.02 1.66 -6.83
CA LEU A 17 -12.45 2.78 -7.57
C LEU A 17 -13.54 3.41 -8.45
N ASP A 18 -13.92 4.62 -8.17
CA ASP A 18 -15.04 5.30 -8.82
C ASP A 18 -14.88 5.36 -10.34
N GLY A 19 -15.91 4.84 -11.03
CA GLY A 19 -15.96 4.86 -12.49
C GLY A 19 -14.97 3.91 -13.18
N ALA A 20 -14.43 2.90 -12.50
CA ALA A 20 -13.58 1.87 -13.06
C ALA A 20 -14.12 0.46 -12.76
N ASP A 21 -13.81 -0.50 -13.63
CA ASP A 21 -13.90 -1.91 -13.31
C ASP A 21 -12.67 -2.28 -12.44
N PHE A 22 -12.87 -2.22 -11.13
CA PHE A 22 -11.82 -2.44 -10.13
C PHE A 22 -12.09 -3.69 -9.32
N VAL A 23 -11.06 -4.52 -9.13
CA VAL A 23 -11.13 -5.73 -8.31
C VAL A 23 -9.98 -5.72 -7.30
N SER A 24 -10.32 -5.86 -6.01
CA SER A 24 -9.34 -6.08 -4.94
C SER A 24 -9.17 -7.58 -4.70
N VAL A 25 -7.91 -8.06 -4.68
CA VAL A 25 -7.55 -9.46 -4.42
C VAL A 25 -7.06 -9.57 -2.98
N PRO A 26 -7.78 -10.24 -2.08
CA PRO A 26 -7.49 -10.19 -0.66
C PRO A 26 -6.23 -10.97 -0.29
N LEU A 27 -5.35 -10.34 0.50
CA LEU A 27 -4.39 -11.05 1.32
C LEU A 27 -5.11 -11.59 2.57
N SER A 28 -4.51 -12.55 3.26
CA SER A 28 -5.04 -13.02 4.55
C SER A 28 -4.06 -12.79 5.69
N ILE A 29 -4.60 -12.56 6.87
CA ILE A 29 -3.87 -12.51 8.13
C ILE A 29 -4.33 -13.70 8.97
N ARG A 30 -3.39 -14.45 9.53
CA ARG A 30 -3.66 -15.70 10.24
C ARG A 30 -3.01 -15.69 11.62
N THR A 31 -3.72 -16.27 12.56
CA THR A 31 -3.21 -16.67 13.87
C THR A 31 -3.33 -18.19 13.99
N ASP A 32 -3.02 -18.74 15.16
CA ASP A 32 -3.23 -20.17 15.43
C ASP A 32 -4.72 -20.55 15.42
N THR A 33 -5.63 -19.61 15.62
CA THR A 33 -7.08 -19.85 15.79
C THR A 33 -7.95 -19.13 14.77
N ASP A 34 -7.48 -18.03 14.20
CA ASP A 34 -8.28 -17.14 13.38
C ASP A 34 -7.64 -16.90 12.02
N GLU A 35 -8.47 -16.68 11.01
CA GLU A 35 -8.08 -16.25 9.68
C GLU A 35 -8.95 -15.06 9.26
N PHE A 36 -8.30 -13.98 8.87
CA PHE A 36 -8.90 -12.74 8.42
C PHE A 36 -8.55 -12.51 6.95
N TYR A 37 -9.57 -12.50 6.08
CA TYR A 37 -9.40 -12.10 4.68
C TYR A 37 -9.58 -10.59 4.55
N ASP A 38 -8.63 -9.92 3.92
CA ASP A 38 -8.66 -8.45 3.76
C ASP A 38 -9.57 -8.06 2.58
N ASP A 39 -10.85 -8.38 2.72
CA ASP A 39 -11.92 -8.08 1.78
C ASP A 39 -12.93 -7.07 2.34
N ALA A 40 -14.03 -6.84 1.62
CA ALA A 40 -15.06 -5.89 2.01
C ALA A 40 -15.80 -6.25 3.31
N ASN A 41 -15.74 -7.52 3.73
CA ASN A 41 -16.44 -8.01 4.92
C ASN A 41 -15.59 -7.90 6.19
N LEU A 42 -14.29 -7.59 6.06
CA LEU A 42 -13.38 -7.52 7.18
C LEU A 42 -13.71 -6.32 8.09
N ASP A 43 -14.02 -6.62 9.35
CA ASP A 43 -13.98 -5.64 10.44
C ASP A 43 -12.53 -5.45 10.90
N VAL A 44 -11.89 -4.41 10.38
CA VAL A 44 -10.47 -4.11 10.64
C VAL A 44 -10.23 -3.79 12.12
N ASP A 45 -11.15 -3.09 12.78
CA ASP A 45 -11.00 -2.73 14.19
C ASP A 45 -11.10 -3.96 15.10
N ALA A 46 -12.01 -4.87 14.80
CA ALA A 46 -12.12 -6.16 15.49
C ALA A 46 -10.85 -7.00 15.27
N MET A 47 -10.34 -7.09 14.04
CA MET A 47 -9.09 -7.78 13.73
C MET A 47 -7.91 -7.22 14.51
N VAL A 48 -7.70 -5.90 14.48
CA VAL A 48 -6.60 -5.23 15.21
C VAL A 48 -6.69 -5.50 16.71
N SER A 49 -7.90 -5.51 17.28
CA SER A 49 -8.14 -5.82 18.68
C SER A 49 -7.79 -7.27 19.00
N THR A 50 -8.25 -8.23 18.19
CA THR A 50 -7.96 -9.66 18.34
C THR A 50 -6.45 -9.92 18.28
N LEU A 51 -5.77 -9.36 17.27
CA LEU A 51 -4.33 -9.55 17.08
C LEU A 51 -3.50 -8.98 18.25
N ARG A 52 -3.91 -7.86 18.82
CA ARG A 52 -3.26 -7.28 20.03
C ARG A 52 -3.34 -8.22 21.22
N ASP A 53 -4.47 -8.89 21.39
CA ASP A 53 -4.73 -9.77 22.54
C ASP A 53 -4.20 -11.21 22.30
N THR A 54 -3.80 -11.54 21.07
CA THR A 54 -3.24 -12.83 20.68
C THR A 54 -1.82 -12.98 21.22
N LYS A 55 -1.57 -14.06 21.97
CA LYS A 55 -0.23 -14.39 22.53
C LYS A 55 0.64 -15.24 21.58
N GLY A 56 0.04 -15.80 20.54
CA GLY A 56 0.69 -16.67 19.56
C GLY A 56 1.36 -15.91 18.42
N ARG A 57 1.78 -16.67 17.42
CA ARG A 57 2.30 -16.10 16.19
C ARG A 57 1.16 -15.68 15.28
N SER A 58 1.37 -14.58 14.55
CA SER A 58 0.54 -14.18 13.45
C SER A 58 1.38 -14.01 12.19
N TYR A 59 0.80 -14.26 11.03
CA TYR A 59 1.47 -14.12 9.73
C TYR A 59 0.46 -13.72 8.66
N SER A 60 0.97 -13.17 7.56
CA SER A 60 0.15 -12.88 6.39
C SER A 60 0.47 -13.85 5.25
N ALA A 61 -0.53 -14.10 4.40
CA ALA A 61 -0.36 -14.85 3.17
C ALA A 61 -0.86 -14.02 1.97
N CYS A 62 -0.11 -14.06 0.88
CA CYS A 62 -0.50 -13.42 -0.36
C CYS A 62 -1.57 -14.23 -1.10
N PRO A 63 -2.33 -13.62 -2.02
CA PRO A 63 -3.25 -14.33 -2.91
C PRO A 63 -2.51 -15.39 -3.71
N ASN A 64 -3.19 -16.49 -3.98
CA ASN A 64 -2.65 -17.54 -4.84
C ASN A 64 -2.88 -17.23 -6.34
N ILE A 65 -2.32 -18.06 -7.23
CA ILE A 65 -2.41 -17.87 -8.68
C ILE A 65 -3.87 -17.88 -9.16
N ALA A 66 -4.71 -18.76 -8.62
CA ALA A 66 -6.11 -18.87 -9.03
C ALA A 66 -6.93 -17.63 -8.60
N ASP A 67 -6.61 -17.02 -7.45
CA ASP A 67 -7.23 -15.77 -7.00
C ASP A 67 -6.95 -14.65 -8.02
N TRP A 68 -5.70 -14.53 -8.47
CA TRP A 68 -5.30 -13.56 -9.49
C TRP A 68 -5.95 -13.83 -10.86
N GLU A 69 -5.98 -15.11 -11.32
CA GLU A 69 -6.65 -15.48 -12.58
C GLU A 69 -8.14 -15.12 -12.54
N SER A 70 -8.81 -15.40 -11.42
CA SER A 70 -10.21 -15.04 -11.21
C SER A 70 -10.42 -13.53 -11.24
N ALA A 71 -9.53 -12.76 -10.59
CA ALA A 71 -9.63 -11.31 -10.56
C ALA A 71 -9.37 -10.67 -11.93
N PHE A 72 -8.45 -11.24 -12.73
CA PHE A 72 -8.24 -10.77 -14.10
C PHE A 72 -9.49 -10.98 -14.97
N GLY A 73 -10.33 -11.96 -14.65
CA GLY A 73 -11.58 -12.25 -15.35
C GLY A 73 -11.37 -12.44 -16.85
N GLU A 74 -12.35 -12.03 -17.65
CA GLU A 74 -12.33 -12.15 -19.13
C GLU A 74 -11.98 -10.83 -19.84
N SER A 75 -11.63 -9.77 -19.11
CA SER A 75 -11.26 -8.45 -19.70
C SER A 75 -10.05 -8.57 -20.61
N GLY A 76 -10.05 -7.84 -21.74
CA GLY A 76 -8.94 -7.87 -22.69
C GLY A 76 -7.68 -7.20 -22.15
N ASN A 77 -7.81 -6.00 -21.60
CA ASN A 77 -6.71 -5.21 -21.04
C ASN A 77 -6.84 -5.13 -19.51
N VAL A 78 -5.78 -5.50 -18.80
CA VAL A 78 -5.72 -5.47 -17.34
C VAL A 78 -4.44 -4.80 -16.88
N ILE A 79 -4.53 -3.85 -15.94
CA ILE A 79 -3.38 -3.40 -15.15
C ILE A 79 -3.57 -3.94 -13.73
N ALA A 80 -2.58 -4.68 -13.25
CA ALA A 80 -2.59 -5.30 -11.93
C ALA A 80 -1.50 -4.70 -11.04
N PHE A 81 -1.84 -4.35 -9.81
CA PHE A 81 -0.92 -3.79 -8.83
C PHE A 81 -0.72 -4.76 -7.67
N THR A 82 0.51 -4.91 -7.25
CA THR A 82 0.86 -5.75 -6.10
C THR A 82 1.67 -4.96 -5.09
N ILE A 83 1.59 -5.36 -3.83
CA ILE A 83 2.61 -4.98 -2.86
C ILE A 83 4.00 -5.34 -3.41
N THR A 84 5.02 -4.61 -2.96
CA THR A 84 6.41 -4.87 -3.37
C THR A 84 6.78 -6.34 -3.35
N SER A 85 7.43 -6.80 -4.42
CA SER A 85 7.95 -8.17 -4.54
C SER A 85 9.04 -8.48 -3.51
N ALA A 86 9.69 -7.46 -2.97
CA ALA A 86 10.71 -7.59 -1.93
C ALA A 86 10.15 -8.09 -0.59
N LEU A 87 8.86 -7.91 -0.33
CA LEU A 87 8.20 -8.27 0.94
C LEU A 87 7.16 -9.38 0.82
N SER A 88 6.68 -9.69 -0.41
CA SER A 88 5.57 -10.61 -0.63
C SER A 88 5.70 -11.40 -1.93
N GLY A 89 5.16 -12.62 -1.95
CA GLY A 89 5.03 -13.43 -3.16
C GLY A 89 3.88 -13.01 -4.11
N SER A 90 3.13 -11.96 -3.78
CA SER A 90 1.96 -11.51 -4.53
C SER A 90 2.29 -11.19 -5.99
N TYR A 91 3.37 -10.44 -6.23
CA TYR A 91 3.85 -10.13 -7.58
C TYR A 91 4.15 -11.37 -8.41
N ASN A 92 4.87 -12.34 -7.85
CA ASN A 92 5.20 -13.57 -8.54
C ASN A 92 3.93 -14.38 -8.88
N ALA A 93 2.97 -14.46 -7.96
CA ALA A 93 1.69 -15.13 -8.20
C ALA A 93 0.89 -14.45 -9.32
N ALA A 94 0.83 -13.12 -9.32
CA ALA A 94 0.19 -12.33 -10.38
C ALA A 94 0.87 -12.51 -11.75
N CYS A 95 2.21 -12.58 -11.79
CA CYS A 95 2.96 -12.81 -13.03
C CYS A 95 2.71 -14.21 -13.61
N VAL A 96 2.60 -15.25 -12.77
CA VAL A 96 2.23 -16.60 -13.22
C VAL A 96 0.79 -16.62 -13.74
N ALA A 97 -0.15 -16.01 -13.01
CA ALA A 97 -1.53 -15.88 -13.44
C ALA A 97 -1.67 -15.14 -14.78
N LYS A 98 -0.92 -14.04 -14.97
CA LYS A 98 -0.81 -13.33 -16.25
C LYS A 98 -0.43 -14.30 -17.37
N LYS A 99 0.69 -15.02 -17.21
CA LYS A 99 1.19 -15.96 -18.21
C LYS A 99 0.12 -16.98 -18.57
N ASN A 100 -0.51 -17.62 -17.59
CA ASN A 100 -1.58 -18.59 -17.82
C ASN A 100 -2.78 -18.00 -18.58
N CYS A 101 -3.18 -16.77 -18.26
CA CYS A 101 -4.29 -16.09 -18.92
C CYS A 101 -3.97 -15.70 -20.37
N GLU A 102 -2.76 -15.19 -20.63
CA GLU A 102 -2.32 -14.80 -21.98
C GLU A 102 -2.05 -16.02 -22.87
N GLU A 103 -1.59 -17.17 -22.33
CA GLU A 103 -1.48 -18.43 -23.06
C GLU A 103 -2.86 -18.99 -23.47
N ARG A 104 -3.88 -18.85 -22.61
CA ARG A 104 -5.26 -19.25 -22.96
C ARG A 104 -5.92 -18.31 -23.98
N ASN A 105 -5.58 -17.03 -23.94
CA ASN A 105 -6.10 -16.03 -24.89
C ASN A 105 -5.02 -15.00 -25.24
N PRO A 106 -4.29 -15.22 -26.36
CA PRO A 106 -3.19 -14.32 -26.78
C PRO A 106 -3.62 -12.90 -27.17
N ALA A 107 -4.93 -12.64 -27.31
CA ALA A 107 -5.41 -11.26 -27.55
C ALA A 107 -5.49 -10.43 -26.25
N ARG A 108 -5.31 -11.04 -25.09
CA ARG A 108 -5.30 -10.34 -23.79
C ARG A 108 -3.96 -9.66 -23.57
N ARG A 109 -4.04 -8.55 -22.85
CA ARG A 109 -2.87 -7.76 -22.44
C ARG A 109 -2.96 -7.49 -20.97
N ILE A 110 -2.12 -8.15 -20.19
CA ILE A 110 -2.08 -7.99 -18.74
C ILE A 110 -0.73 -7.36 -18.37
N TYR A 111 -0.78 -6.21 -17.72
CA TYR A 111 0.39 -5.54 -17.21
C TYR A 111 0.40 -5.63 -15.69
N VAL A 112 1.42 -6.30 -15.12
CA VAL A 112 1.58 -6.45 -13.68
C VAL A 112 2.63 -5.47 -13.20
N VAL A 113 2.25 -4.60 -12.28
CA VAL A 113 3.09 -3.58 -11.66
C VAL A 113 3.60 -4.11 -10.32
N ASP A 114 4.91 -4.28 -10.19
CA ASP A 114 5.54 -4.32 -8.88
C ASP A 114 5.57 -2.90 -8.34
N SER A 115 4.78 -2.63 -7.29
CA SER A 115 4.69 -1.26 -6.79
C SER A 115 5.96 -0.77 -6.12
N LEU A 116 6.85 -1.68 -5.73
CA LEU A 116 8.00 -1.41 -4.85
C LEU A 116 7.60 -0.75 -3.53
N SER A 117 6.34 -0.86 -3.16
CA SER A 117 5.73 -0.13 -2.04
C SER A 117 4.57 -0.92 -1.39
N ALA A 118 3.77 -0.22 -0.57
CA ALA A 118 2.55 -0.69 0.07
C ALA A 118 1.59 0.48 0.36
N GLY A 119 0.31 0.17 0.55
CA GLY A 119 -0.68 1.11 1.07
C GLY A 119 -0.87 2.36 0.22
N PRO A 120 -0.76 3.55 0.83
CA PRO A 120 -1.11 4.82 0.19
C PRO A 120 -0.36 5.15 -1.09
N GLU A 121 0.86 4.67 -1.28
CA GLU A 121 1.59 4.87 -2.53
C GLU A 121 0.99 4.03 -3.66
N ILE A 122 0.56 2.78 -3.38
CA ILE A 122 -0.14 1.96 -4.38
C ILE A 122 -1.45 2.63 -4.79
N ALA A 123 -2.16 3.25 -3.86
CA ALA A 123 -3.38 4.00 -4.20
C ALA A 123 -3.11 5.15 -5.19
N LEU A 124 -1.98 5.86 -5.06
CA LEU A 124 -1.56 6.88 -6.03
C LEU A 124 -1.30 6.28 -7.42
N LEU A 125 -0.60 5.13 -7.48
CA LEU A 125 -0.33 4.42 -8.74
C LEU A 125 -1.63 3.98 -9.42
N ILE A 126 -2.60 3.49 -8.66
CA ILE A 126 -3.92 3.09 -9.17
C ILE A 126 -4.71 4.29 -9.70
N GLU A 127 -4.73 5.41 -8.95
CA GLU A 127 -5.35 6.65 -9.41
C GLU A 127 -4.70 7.16 -10.71
N ARG A 128 -3.38 7.05 -10.80
CA ARG A 128 -2.64 7.44 -12.02
C ARG A 128 -2.98 6.52 -13.19
N ALA A 129 -3.00 5.21 -12.98
CA ALA A 129 -3.37 4.25 -14.03
C ALA A 129 -4.77 4.53 -14.60
N LEU A 130 -5.74 4.81 -13.74
CA LEU A 130 -7.09 5.18 -14.17
C LEU A 130 -7.09 6.45 -15.04
N TYR A 131 -6.30 7.45 -14.65
CA TYR A 131 -6.14 8.68 -15.42
C TYR A 131 -5.53 8.40 -16.80
N GLU A 132 -4.45 7.63 -16.86
CA GLU A 132 -3.74 7.31 -18.10
C GLU A 132 -4.60 6.46 -19.04
N LEU A 133 -5.29 5.45 -18.52
CA LEU A 133 -6.19 4.60 -19.31
C LEU A 133 -7.39 5.37 -19.90
N ARG A 134 -7.80 6.45 -19.26
CA ARG A 134 -8.85 7.35 -19.77
C ARG A 134 -8.31 8.37 -20.77
N SER A 135 -7.08 8.78 -20.60
CA SER A 135 -6.45 9.83 -21.41
C SER A 135 -5.81 9.29 -22.70
N HIS A 136 -5.38 8.03 -22.69
CA HIS A 136 -4.72 7.40 -23.84
C HIS A 136 -5.60 6.32 -24.48
N ALA A 137 -5.69 6.34 -25.81
CA ALA A 137 -6.32 5.26 -26.57
C ALA A 137 -5.46 4.00 -26.65
N ASP A 138 -4.17 4.12 -26.35
CA ASP A 138 -3.15 3.07 -26.44
C ASP A 138 -2.78 2.59 -25.02
N PHE A 139 -2.98 1.29 -24.78
CA PHE A 139 -2.70 0.64 -23.51
C PHE A 139 -1.20 0.68 -23.14
N ASP A 140 -0.30 0.51 -24.12
CA ASP A 140 1.14 0.50 -23.84
C ASP A 140 1.61 1.89 -23.42
N LYS A 141 1.11 2.94 -24.04
CA LYS A 141 1.43 4.32 -23.63
C LYS A 141 0.94 4.63 -22.23
N ALA A 142 -0.23 4.10 -21.84
CA ALA A 142 -0.72 4.25 -20.46
C ALA A 142 0.22 3.54 -19.47
N CYS A 143 0.71 2.34 -19.81
CA CYS A 143 1.67 1.60 -18.98
C CYS A 143 3.03 2.32 -18.88
N GLU A 144 3.55 2.87 -19.99
CA GLU A 144 4.79 3.66 -19.99
C GLU A 144 4.68 4.93 -19.13
N ALA A 145 3.57 5.66 -19.25
CA ALA A 145 3.31 6.84 -18.45
C ALA A 145 3.19 6.51 -16.94
N LEU A 146 2.59 5.37 -16.63
CA LEU A 146 2.51 4.86 -15.25
C LEU A 146 3.90 4.52 -14.69
N ASN A 147 4.75 3.84 -15.46
CA ASN A 147 6.13 3.54 -15.06
C ASN A 147 6.94 4.81 -14.78
N THR A 148 6.78 5.83 -15.64
CA THR A 148 7.43 7.11 -15.42
C THR A 148 6.93 7.78 -14.13
N TYR A 149 5.63 7.71 -13.86
CA TYR A 149 5.04 8.28 -12.65
C TYR A 149 5.52 7.56 -11.38
N GLN A 150 5.63 6.23 -11.41
CA GLN A 150 6.09 5.43 -10.28
C GLN A 150 7.48 5.87 -9.77
N ALA A 151 8.37 6.31 -10.67
CA ALA A 151 9.68 6.80 -10.28
C ALA A 151 9.65 8.13 -9.48
N HIS A 152 8.48 8.76 -9.42
CA HIS A 152 8.23 10.03 -8.71
C HIS A 152 7.20 9.88 -7.60
N THR A 153 7.01 8.67 -7.09
CA THR A 153 6.17 8.41 -5.91
C THR A 153 7.00 7.87 -4.77
N HIS A 154 6.54 8.10 -3.56
CA HIS A 154 7.25 7.76 -2.33
C HIS A 154 6.29 7.30 -1.25
N LEU A 155 6.76 6.37 -0.41
CA LEU A 155 6.11 5.97 0.83
C LEU A 155 6.97 6.36 2.03
N LEU A 156 6.37 7.11 2.97
CA LEU A 156 6.89 7.28 4.32
C LEU A 156 5.97 6.58 5.32
N PHE A 157 6.53 6.15 6.43
CA PHE A 157 5.73 5.62 7.53
C PHE A 157 6.25 6.09 8.89
N ALA A 158 5.33 6.18 9.86
CA ALA A 158 5.63 6.43 11.27
C ALA A 158 4.91 5.40 12.13
N LEU A 159 5.64 4.47 12.74
CA LEU A 159 5.10 3.32 13.46
C LEU A 159 5.45 3.38 14.94
N GLU A 160 4.47 3.07 15.81
CA GLU A 160 4.68 2.93 17.25
C GLU A 160 5.24 1.57 17.63
N SER A 161 4.98 0.56 16.80
CA SER A 161 5.48 -0.79 16.91
C SER A 161 5.88 -1.31 15.52
N MET A 162 6.83 -2.20 15.48
CA MET A 162 7.25 -2.96 14.29
C MET A 162 7.27 -4.46 14.61
N HIS A 163 6.47 -4.88 15.60
CA HIS A 163 6.46 -6.25 16.09
C HIS A 163 6.07 -7.23 14.97
N ASN A 164 4.96 -6.96 14.27
CA ASN A 164 4.46 -7.84 13.22
C ASN A 164 5.40 -7.86 12.00
N LEU A 165 6.00 -6.73 11.65
CA LEU A 165 7.03 -6.66 10.60
C LEU A 165 8.25 -7.53 10.92
N ALA A 166 8.73 -7.46 12.17
CA ALA A 166 9.90 -8.25 12.60
C ALA A 166 9.57 -9.74 12.77
N GLN A 167 8.39 -10.06 13.32
CA GLN A 167 7.95 -11.43 13.52
C GLN A 167 7.85 -12.18 12.17
N ASN A 168 7.46 -11.46 11.13
CA ASN A 168 7.32 -11.98 9.77
C ASN A 168 8.59 -11.79 8.91
N GLY A 169 9.68 -11.24 9.45
CA GLY A 169 10.96 -11.10 8.76
C GLY A 169 10.96 -10.01 7.67
N ARG A 170 10.04 -9.02 7.71
CA ARG A 170 9.96 -7.89 6.76
C ARG A 170 10.87 -6.72 7.19
N VAL A 171 11.32 -6.73 8.42
CA VAL A 171 12.38 -5.84 8.93
C VAL A 171 13.31 -6.64 9.85
N SER A 172 14.51 -6.11 10.09
CA SER A 172 15.43 -6.75 11.02
C SER A 172 14.89 -6.69 12.46
N LYS A 173 15.22 -7.70 13.27
CA LYS A 173 14.87 -7.71 14.71
C LYS A 173 15.46 -6.51 15.45
N LEU A 174 16.62 -6.00 15.00
CA LEU A 174 17.26 -4.83 15.58
C LEU A 174 16.41 -3.55 15.31
N ALA A 175 15.86 -3.39 14.11
CA ALA A 175 14.96 -2.29 13.80
C ALA A 175 13.70 -2.31 14.67
N ALA A 176 13.12 -3.50 14.90
CA ALA A 176 11.93 -3.66 15.73
C ALA A 176 12.14 -3.31 17.20
N THR A 177 13.28 -3.64 17.79
CA THR A 177 13.57 -3.31 19.20
C THR A 177 13.63 -1.81 19.46
N MET A 178 13.92 -1.02 18.43
CA MET A 178 13.98 0.45 18.55
C MET A 178 12.58 1.10 18.63
N ALA A 179 11.56 0.45 18.10
CA ALA A 179 10.17 0.95 18.12
C ALA A 179 9.37 0.49 19.37
N SER A 180 9.91 -0.43 20.19
CA SER A 180 9.20 -0.97 21.36
C SER A 180 9.22 -0.08 22.62
N VAL A 181 9.88 1.07 22.57
CA VAL A 181 9.97 2.00 23.70
C VAL A 181 8.78 2.96 23.69
N LEU A 182 8.06 3.03 24.81
CA LEU A 182 6.87 3.87 24.95
C LEU A 182 7.10 5.33 24.50
N GLY A 183 6.26 5.79 23.58
CA GLY A 183 6.31 7.16 23.03
C GLY A 183 7.39 7.40 21.98
N ILE A 184 8.13 6.36 21.55
CA ILE A 184 9.05 6.44 20.41
C ILE A 184 8.33 5.90 19.17
N ARG A 185 8.48 6.60 18.06
CA ARG A 185 8.03 6.18 16.72
C ARG A 185 9.21 5.93 15.82
N ALA A 186 9.17 4.80 15.13
CA ALA A 186 10.06 4.49 14.04
C ALA A 186 9.59 5.25 12.79
N ILE A 187 10.48 6.02 12.17
CA ILE A 187 10.22 6.70 10.89
C ILE A 187 11.02 5.98 9.81
N GLY A 188 10.39 5.69 8.70
CA GLY A 188 11.03 5.02 7.58
C GLY A 188 10.34 5.26 6.26
N GLN A 189 10.87 4.62 5.23
CA GLN A 189 10.41 4.72 3.84
C GLN A 189 10.42 3.37 3.13
N ALA A 190 9.78 3.28 1.98
CA ALA A 190 10.09 2.27 1.00
C ALA A 190 11.34 2.70 0.21
N SER A 191 12.32 1.81 0.05
CA SER A 191 13.50 2.07 -0.77
C SER A 191 13.19 1.93 -2.26
N ALA A 192 14.12 2.32 -3.11
CA ALA A 192 14.01 2.13 -4.56
C ALA A 192 13.88 0.65 -4.96
N GLU A 193 14.34 -0.28 -4.12
CA GLU A 193 14.22 -1.73 -4.31
C GLU A 193 12.96 -2.31 -3.63
N GLY A 194 12.10 -1.46 -3.05
CA GLY A 194 10.87 -1.89 -2.40
C GLY A 194 11.05 -2.50 -1.01
N MET A 195 12.21 -2.33 -0.38
CA MET A 195 12.45 -2.73 1.00
C MET A 195 12.01 -1.64 1.98
N LEU A 196 11.68 -2.01 3.22
CA LEU A 196 11.42 -1.03 4.28
C LEU A 196 12.74 -0.58 4.91
N GLU A 197 13.03 0.70 4.82
CA GLU A 197 14.22 1.33 5.36
C GLU A 197 13.90 2.28 6.51
N MET A 198 14.73 2.23 7.55
CA MET A 198 14.62 3.11 8.70
C MET A 198 15.38 4.41 8.44
N LEU A 199 14.67 5.54 8.49
CA LEU A 199 15.26 6.89 8.42
C LEU A 199 15.62 7.41 9.80
N GLY A 200 14.87 7.03 10.84
CA GLY A 200 15.15 7.49 12.18
C GLY A 200 14.10 7.08 13.21
N LYS A 201 14.22 7.69 14.38
CA LYS A 201 13.27 7.53 15.48
C LYS A 201 12.96 8.87 16.11
N CYS A 202 11.70 9.08 16.47
CA CYS A 202 11.25 10.31 17.11
C CYS A 202 10.52 10.02 18.42
N ARG A 203 10.75 10.83 19.44
CA ARG A 203 9.96 10.79 20.67
C ARG A 203 8.80 11.76 20.56
N GLY A 204 7.57 11.24 20.64
CA GLY A 204 6.34 12.01 20.59
C GLY A 204 5.85 12.33 19.18
N VAL A 205 4.54 12.55 19.09
CA VAL A 205 3.79 12.77 17.84
C VAL A 205 4.31 13.97 17.05
N ARG A 206 4.55 15.10 17.75
CA ARG A 206 4.97 16.37 17.13
C ARG A 206 6.28 16.24 16.37
N LYS A 207 7.28 15.56 16.96
CA LYS A 207 8.58 15.37 16.29
C LYS A 207 8.48 14.41 15.12
N ALA A 208 7.69 13.34 15.25
CA ALA A 208 7.46 12.39 14.17
C ALA A 208 6.78 13.06 12.97
N ARG A 209 5.74 13.88 13.23
CA ARG A 209 5.05 14.65 12.20
C ARG A 209 5.99 15.61 11.48
N GLN A 210 6.77 16.39 12.24
CA GLN A 210 7.74 17.32 11.65
C GLN A 210 8.76 16.59 10.77
N PHE A 211 9.31 15.47 11.26
CA PHE A 211 10.26 14.66 10.51
C PHE A 211 9.66 14.19 9.17
N MET A 212 8.43 13.63 9.17
CA MET A 212 7.78 13.18 7.94
C MET A 212 7.58 14.32 6.93
N LEU A 213 7.19 15.52 7.41
CA LEU A 213 6.98 16.67 6.54
C LEU A 213 8.29 17.25 5.97
N ASP A 214 9.35 17.20 6.73
CA ASP A 214 10.66 17.63 6.26
C ASP A 214 11.22 16.64 5.24
N GLU A 215 11.07 15.34 5.50
CA GLU A 215 11.48 14.27 4.58
C GLU A 215 10.73 14.33 3.25
N MET A 216 9.41 14.61 3.26
CA MET A 216 8.65 14.82 2.02
C MET A 216 9.29 15.93 1.15
N VAL A 217 9.72 17.03 1.77
CA VAL A 217 10.34 18.15 1.06
C VAL A 217 11.72 17.77 0.51
N GLU A 218 12.51 17.03 1.28
CA GLU A 218 13.83 16.51 0.86
C GLU A 218 13.69 15.55 -0.33
N LEU A 219 12.65 14.70 -0.32
CA LEU A 219 12.32 13.78 -1.42
C LEU A 219 11.64 14.48 -2.61
N GLY A 220 11.58 15.81 -2.62
CA GLY A 220 11.13 16.57 -3.78
C GLY A 220 9.68 17.03 -3.77
N TYR A 221 8.89 16.77 -2.71
CA TYR A 221 7.48 17.19 -2.66
C TYR A 221 7.32 18.71 -2.80
N ARG A 222 6.43 19.13 -3.70
CA ARG A 222 6.17 20.56 -4.01
C ARG A 222 4.68 20.91 -4.06
N GLY A 223 3.79 20.01 -3.61
CA GLY A 223 2.36 20.30 -3.52
C GLY A 223 1.47 19.46 -4.45
N GLY A 224 1.85 18.25 -4.77
CA GLY A 224 1.08 17.26 -5.53
C GLY A 224 0.09 16.48 -4.66
N LYS A 225 -0.24 15.27 -5.11
CA LYS A 225 -1.14 14.36 -4.39
C LYS A 225 -0.46 13.76 -3.17
N VAL A 226 -1.22 13.63 -2.09
CA VAL A 226 -0.84 12.94 -0.87
C VAL A 226 -1.98 12.04 -0.41
N ARG A 227 -1.66 10.81 -0.06
CA ARG A 227 -2.59 9.84 0.54
C ARG A 227 -2.04 9.41 1.89
N ILE A 228 -2.85 9.52 2.95
CA ILE A 228 -2.44 9.23 4.32
C ILE A 228 -3.33 8.12 4.86
N GLY A 229 -2.73 6.94 5.04
CA GLY A 229 -3.38 5.82 5.72
C GLY A 229 -3.04 5.79 7.21
N HIS A 230 -4.00 5.42 8.06
CA HIS A 230 -3.78 5.31 9.50
C HIS A 230 -4.41 4.05 10.10
N CYS A 231 -3.73 3.43 11.05
CA CYS A 231 -4.30 2.38 11.89
C CYS A 231 -4.73 2.98 13.23
N GLN A 232 -6.06 3.19 13.41
CA GLN A 232 -6.66 3.76 14.62
C GLN A 232 -6.01 5.09 15.09
N ASN A 233 -5.57 5.94 14.16
CA ASN A 233 -4.87 7.20 14.45
C ASN A 233 -5.36 8.37 13.57
N ALA A 234 -6.68 8.51 13.45
CA ALA A 234 -7.31 9.55 12.64
C ALA A 234 -6.88 10.98 13.03
N ALA A 235 -6.66 11.22 14.33
CA ALA A 235 -6.26 12.54 14.81
C ALA A 235 -4.94 13.01 14.18
N LEU A 236 -3.91 12.17 14.22
CA LEU A 236 -2.60 12.50 13.62
C LEU A 236 -2.69 12.61 12.09
N ALA A 237 -3.49 11.75 11.44
CA ALA A 237 -3.70 11.83 9.99
C ALA A 237 -4.36 13.16 9.59
N LEU A 238 -5.36 13.63 10.33
CA LEU A 238 -6.00 14.93 10.10
C LEU A 238 -5.07 16.11 10.36
N GLU A 239 -4.23 16.05 11.42
CA GLU A 239 -3.21 17.07 11.69
C GLU A 239 -2.19 17.15 10.53
N LEU A 240 -1.72 16.00 10.00
CA LEU A 240 -0.84 15.97 8.83
C LEU A 240 -1.53 16.58 7.60
N CYS A 241 -2.79 16.21 7.33
CA CYS A 241 -3.56 16.82 6.24
C CYS A 241 -3.63 18.34 6.34
N ALA A 242 -3.92 18.86 7.54
CA ALA A 242 -4.04 20.30 7.77
C ALA A 242 -2.69 21.02 7.55
N GLU A 243 -1.60 20.47 8.08
CA GLU A 243 -0.28 21.06 7.96
C GLU A 243 0.27 21.02 6.52
N ILE A 244 0.03 19.91 5.79
CA ILE A 244 0.41 19.82 4.37
C ILE A 244 -0.36 20.86 3.55
N ARG A 245 -1.68 21.00 3.74
CA ARG A 245 -2.46 22.03 3.04
C ARG A 245 -2.05 23.45 3.40
N GLN A 246 -1.62 23.68 4.64
CA GLN A 246 -1.11 24.99 5.06
C GLN A 246 0.22 25.32 4.36
N ARG A 247 1.14 24.36 4.24
CA ARG A 247 2.43 24.55 3.57
C ARG A 247 2.30 24.58 2.05
N PHE A 248 1.38 23.81 1.50
CA PHE A 248 1.15 23.58 0.07
C PHE A 248 -0.35 23.73 -0.27
N PRO A 249 -0.85 24.95 -0.47
CA PRO A 249 -2.30 25.18 -0.64
C PRO A 249 -2.93 24.47 -1.85
N ALA A 250 -2.15 24.11 -2.87
CA ALA A 250 -2.62 23.39 -4.05
C ALA A 250 -2.60 21.85 -3.88
N ALA A 251 -2.14 21.31 -2.75
CA ALA A 251 -2.01 19.89 -2.52
C ALA A 251 -3.37 19.17 -2.45
N ASP A 252 -3.52 18.07 -3.21
CA ASP A 252 -4.64 17.13 -3.07
C ASP A 252 -4.32 16.11 -1.97
N VAL A 253 -4.73 16.41 -0.75
CA VAL A 253 -4.43 15.58 0.43
C VAL A 253 -5.71 14.88 0.89
N ARG A 254 -5.64 13.55 1.03
CA ARG A 254 -6.72 12.72 1.60
C ARG A 254 -6.18 11.80 2.67
N SER A 255 -6.99 11.55 3.71
CA SER A 255 -6.69 10.54 4.73
C SER A 255 -7.81 9.55 4.88
N TYR A 256 -7.47 8.30 5.24
CA TYR A 256 -8.39 7.20 5.41
C TYR A 256 -7.84 6.14 6.38
N PRO A 257 -8.71 5.33 7.00
CA PRO A 257 -8.25 4.18 7.76
C PRO A 257 -7.63 3.14 6.83
N LEU A 258 -6.47 2.60 7.20
CA LEU A 258 -5.84 1.46 6.53
C LEU A 258 -6.74 0.23 6.58
N ARG A 259 -6.66 -0.61 5.55
CA ARG A 259 -7.33 -1.91 5.49
C ARG A 259 -6.54 -2.98 6.25
N GLY A 260 -6.96 -4.24 6.12
CA GLY A 260 -6.49 -5.34 6.94
C GLY A 260 -4.98 -5.54 6.93
N LEU A 261 -4.36 -5.71 5.76
CA LEU A 261 -2.93 -5.99 5.66
C LEU A 261 -2.07 -4.82 6.18
N CYS A 262 -2.38 -3.61 5.71
CA CYS A 262 -1.63 -2.43 6.11
C CYS A 262 -1.82 -2.12 7.60
N SER A 263 -3.05 -2.30 8.15
CA SER A 263 -3.29 -2.16 9.60
C SER A 263 -2.54 -3.22 10.41
N TYR A 264 -2.46 -4.46 9.92
CA TYR A 264 -1.70 -5.53 10.56
C TYR A 264 -0.23 -5.17 10.75
N TYR A 265 0.40 -4.63 9.71
CA TYR A 265 1.82 -4.28 9.74
C TYR A 265 2.12 -2.90 10.34
N ALA A 266 1.23 -1.92 10.14
CA ALA A 266 1.36 -0.61 10.76
C ALA A 266 1.07 -0.62 12.26
N GLU A 267 0.30 -1.60 12.72
CA GLU A 267 -0.16 -1.75 14.10
C GLU A 267 -0.89 -0.48 14.60
N ARG A 268 -1.46 -0.54 15.77
CA ARG A 268 -2.20 0.59 16.34
C ARG A 268 -1.30 1.83 16.47
N GLY A 269 -1.79 2.98 16.05
CA GLY A 269 -1.07 4.25 16.07
C GLY A 269 -0.21 4.52 14.85
N GLY A 270 -0.05 3.51 13.94
CA GLY A 270 0.73 3.64 12.73
C GLY A 270 0.13 4.62 11.71
N ILE A 271 1.01 5.30 11.00
CA ILE A 271 0.71 6.18 9.86
C ILE A 271 1.56 5.72 8.68
N MET A 272 0.93 5.68 7.52
CA MET A 272 1.58 5.51 6.21
C MET A 272 1.21 6.69 5.33
N LEU A 273 2.16 7.23 4.59
CA LEU A 273 1.98 8.44 3.79
C LEU A 273 2.60 8.24 2.41
N GLY A 274 1.76 8.13 1.37
CA GLY A 274 2.17 8.12 -0.02
C GLY A 274 2.05 9.50 -0.64
N PHE A 275 3.03 9.93 -1.46
CA PHE A 275 3.00 11.21 -2.14
C PHE A 275 3.76 11.18 -3.47
N GLU A 276 3.41 12.11 -4.37
CA GLU A 276 4.13 12.35 -5.62
C GLU A 276 5.10 13.52 -5.49
N SER A 277 6.27 13.45 -6.14
CA SER A 277 7.30 14.49 -6.14
C SER A 277 7.52 15.09 -7.52
#